data_364251c615ce7076660f3dd997f1589b
#
_entry.id   364251c615ce7076660f3dd997f1589b
#
_cell.length_a   1.000
_cell.length_b   1.000
_cell.length_c   1.000
_cell.angle_alpha   90.00
_cell.angle_beta   90.00
_cell.angle_gamma   90.00
#
_symmetry.space_group_name_H-M   'P 1'
#
loop_
_entity.id
_entity.type
_entity.pdbx_description
1 polymer ?
#
loop_
_entity_poly.entity_id
_entity_poly.type
_entity_poly.pdbx_seq_one_letter_code
_entity_poly.pdbx_strand_id
1 'polypeptide(L)'
;MGLSVSFSNRCGFISGKNRTLIRSLLKRVAASENRKIESLGYVFYTDDELLELNIAYLNHNTYTDIITFDLGDKKSKNILGEIYISRDRVKENATTFGVSFEDELIRVISHGLLHLMGYKDKSTKDASIMREQEERCLSLWREISSVSRETIIF
;
A
#
# COMPACT_ATOMS: atom_id res chain seq x y z
N MET A 1 -4.13 22.86 -4.29
CA MET A 1 -3.02 22.02 -3.89
C MET A 1 -3.44 20.55 -3.94
N GLY A 2 -2.67 19.71 -4.59
CA GLY A 2 -2.97 18.29 -4.69
C GLY A 2 -2.70 17.53 -3.41
N LEU A 3 -3.35 16.38 -3.26
CA LEU A 3 -3.10 15.48 -2.15
C LEU A 3 -1.76 14.77 -2.37
N SER A 4 -0.96 14.61 -1.31
CA SER A 4 0.31 13.89 -1.40
C SER A 4 0.12 12.40 -1.68
N VAL A 5 -1.01 11.83 -1.26
CA VAL A 5 -1.41 10.46 -1.57
C VAL A 5 -2.66 10.52 -2.45
N SER A 6 -2.60 9.91 -3.62
CA SER A 6 -3.71 9.88 -4.57
C SER A 6 -4.09 8.44 -4.92
N PHE A 7 -5.36 8.28 -5.31
CA PHE A 7 -5.90 6.99 -5.75
C PHE A 7 -6.48 7.14 -7.15
N SER A 8 -6.34 6.11 -7.97
CA SER A 8 -6.83 6.12 -9.35
C SER A 8 -8.36 6.14 -9.43
N ASN A 9 -8.87 6.37 -10.65
CA ASN A 9 -10.31 6.39 -10.93
C ASN A 9 -11.02 5.07 -10.59
N ARG A 10 -10.29 3.97 -10.53
CA ARG A 10 -10.84 2.64 -10.21
C ARG A 10 -10.90 2.35 -8.72
N CYS A 11 -10.68 3.34 -7.88
CA CYS A 11 -10.68 3.18 -6.43
C CYS A 11 -12.07 3.25 -5.78
N GLY A 12 -13.14 3.22 -6.58
CA GLY A 12 -14.51 3.34 -6.09
C GLY A 12 -14.92 2.28 -5.07
N PHE A 13 -14.22 1.14 -5.00
CA PHE A 13 -14.44 0.12 -3.99
C PHE A 13 -13.89 0.52 -2.60
N ILE A 14 -13.16 1.62 -2.52
CA ILE A 14 -12.68 2.19 -1.25
C ILE A 14 -13.50 3.46 -1.02
N SER A 15 -14.25 3.52 0.08
CA SER A 15 -15.06 4.70 0.40
C SER A 15 -14.19 5.94 0.58
N GLY A 16 -14.77 7.12 0.36
CA GLY A 16 -14.06 8.38 0.58
C GLY A 16 -13.52 8.50 2.00
N LYS A 17 -14.28 8.03 2.98
CA LYS A 17 -13.87 7.99 4.38
C LYS A 17 -12.63 7.10 4.56
N ASN A 18 -12.65 5.90 3.99
CA ASN A 18 -11.53 4.98 4.10
C ASN A 18 -10.29 5.51 3.36
N ARG A 19 -10.48 6.16 2.20
CA ARG A 19 -9.35 6.81 1.52
C ARG A 19 -8.67 7.85 2.40
N THR A 20 -9.46 8.66 3.10
CA THR A 20 -8.93 9.67 4.05
C THR A 20 -8.17 9.01 5.20
N LEU A 21 -8.73 7.92 5.75
CA LEU A 21 -8.07 7.17 6.84
C LEU A 21 -6.77 6.51 6.36
N ILE A 22 -6.76 5.96 5.15
CA ILE A 22 -5.56 5.36 4.56
C ILE A 22 -4.47 6.44 4.38
N ARG A 23 -4.83 7.63 3.90
CA ARG A 23 -3.88 8.73 3.80
C ARG A 23 -3.26 9.07 5.14
N SER A 24 -4.08 9.11 6.21
CA SER A 24 -3.59 9.35 7.55
C SER A 24 -2.64 8.26 8.02
N LEU A 25 -3.00 7.00 7.77
CA LEU A 25 -2.14 5.85 8.09
C LEU A 25 -0.77 5.99 7.44
N LEU A 26 -0.74 6.21 6.14
CA LEU A 26 0.50 6.24 5.37
C LEU A 26 1.40 7.41 5.81
N LYS A 27 0.82 8.57 6.07
CA LYS A 27 1.56 9.74 6.57
C LYS A 27 2.18 9.45 7.94
N ARG A 28 1.46 8.79 8.83
CA ARG A 28 1.98 8.41 10.15
C ARG A 28 3.10 7.39 10.07
N VAL A 29 2.97 6.41 9.18
CA VAL A 29 4.02 5.41 8.98
C VAL A 29 5.30 6.08 8.47
N ALA A 30 5.20 6.94 7.48
CA ALA A 30 6.35 7.68 6.97
C ALA A 30 6.98 8.57 8.05
N ALA A 31 6.15 9.30 8.79
CA ALA A 31 6.61 10.22 9.84
C ALA A 31 7.32 9.49 10.98
N SER A 32 6.96 8.23 11.26
CA SER A 32 7.60 7.44 12.30
C SER A 32 9.09 7.21 12.04
N GLU A 33 9.53 7.37 10.79
CA GLU A 33 10.94 7.27 10.39
C GLU A 33 11.48 8.60 9.87
N ASN A 34 10.85 9.70 10.26
CA ASN A 34 11.25 11.06 9.88
C ASN A 34 11.23 11.27 8.36
N ARG A 35 10.26 10.65 7.67
CA ARG A 35 10.10 10.77 6.23
C ARG A 35 8.79 11.46 5.91
N LYS A 36 8.76 12.13 4.77
CA LYS A 36 7.58 12.85 4.29
C LYS A 36 7.19 12.28 2.92
N ILE A 37 5.89 12.09 2.72
CA ILE A 37 5.35 11.70 1.42
C ILE A 37 5.18 12.96 0.58
N GLU A 38 5.99 13.08 -0.46
CA GLU A 38 5.90 14.17 -1.42
C GLU A 38 4.79 13.89 -2.43
N SER A 39 4.84 12.71 -3.04
CA SER A 39 3.80 12.26 -3.96
C SER A 39 3.79 10.74 -4.02
N LEU A 40 2.64 10.15 -3.74
CA LEU A 40 2.45 8.70 -3.75
C LEU A 40 1.13 8.41 -4.44
N GLY A 41 1.19 7.77 -5.59
CA GLY A 41 0.01 7.40 -6.38
C GLY A 41 -0.26 5.91 -6.30
N TYR A 42 -1.51 5.55 -6.01
CA TYR A 42 -1.99 4.17 -6.05
C TYR A 42 -2.89 3.98 -7.27
N VAL A 43 -2.56 3.01 -8.09
CA VAL A 43 -3.32 2.65 -9.29
C VAL A 43 -3.82 1.22 -9.12
N PHE A 44 -5.12 1.02 -9.30
CA PHE A 44 -5.73 -0.31 -9.18
C PHE A 44 -5.99 -0.89 -10.56
N TYR A 45 -5.37 -2.03 -10.80
CA TYR A 45 -5.44 -2.76 -12.06
C TYR A 45 -6.16 -4.09 -11.88
N THR A 46 -6.59 -4.68 -13.00
CA THR A 46 -6.94 -6.09 -13.03
C THR A 46 -5.66 -6.94 -13.00
N ASP A 47 -5.82 -8.22 -12.73
CA ASP A 47 -4.70 -9.16 -12.71
C ASP A 47 -3.93 -9.17 -14.06
N ASP A 48 -4.67 -9.15 -15.17
CA ASP A 48 -4.06 -9.16 -16.51
C ASP A 48 -3.36 -7.84 -16.83
N GLU A 49 -3.92 -6.71 -16.45
CA GLU A 49 -3.28 -5.40 -16.63
C GLU A 49 -1.96 -5.32 -15.87
N LEU A 50 -1.94 -5.84 -14.65
CA LEU A 50 -0.73 -5.84 -13.85
C LEU A 50 0.31 -6.80 -14.42
N LEU A 51 -0.12 -7.93 -14.96
CA LEU A 51 0.76 -8.87 -15.65
C LEU A 51 1.43 -8.21 -16.86
N GLU A 52 0.67 -7.47 -17.68
CA GLU A 52 1.22 -6.72 -18.81
C GLU A 52 2.29 -5.71 -18.37
N LEU A 53 2.02 -5.00 -17.28
CA LEU A 53 2.98 -4.06 -16.71
C LEU A 53 4.25 -4.77 -16.24
N ASN A 54 4.09 -5.92 -15.60
CA ASN A 54 5.19 -6.73 -15.10
C ASN A 54 6.09 -7.23 -16.24
N ILE A 55 5.49 -7.67 -17.33
CA ILE A 55 6.21 -8.10 -18.53
C ILE A 55 6.94 -6.91 -19.17
N ALA A 56 6.24 -5.79 -19.36
CA ALA A 56 6.76 -4.62 -20.09
C ALA A 56 7.94 -3.95 -19.38
N TYR A 57 7.88 -3.82 -18.05
CA TYR A 57 8.84 -3.01 -17.30
C TYR A 57 9.82 -3.81 -16.45
N LEU A 58 9.44 -5.02 -16.02
CA LEU A 58 10.29 -5.85 -15.16
C LEU A 58 10.74 -7.14 -15.87
N ASN A 59 10.25 -7.37 -17.06
CA ASN A 59 10.55 -8.58 -17.85
C ASN A 59 10.20 -9.88 -17.11
N HIS A 60 9.19 -9.82 -16.24
CA HIS A 60 8.70 -10.96 -15.48
C HIS A 60 7.32 -11.37 -15.99
N ASN A 61 7.18 -12.63 -16.44
CA ASN A 61 5.91 -13.17 -16.92
C ASN A 61 5.23 -13.98 -15.82
N THR A 62 4.94 -13.31 -14.70
CA THR A 62 4.28 -13.92 -13.55
C THR A 62 3.24 -12.96 -12.98
N TYR A 63 2.14 -13.49 -12.46
CA TYR A 63 1.16 -12.70 -11.75
C TYR A 63 1.73 -12.24 -10.41
N THR A 64 1.42 -11.01 -10.03
CA THR A 64 1.80 -10.44 -8.74
C THR A 64 0.64 -9.58 -8.23
N ASP A 65 0.63 -9.30 -6.94
CA ASP A 65 -0.38 -8.42 -6.35
C ASP A 65 0.01 -6.95 -6.44
N ILE A 66 1.29 -6.63 -6.56
CA ILE A 66 1.79 -5.26 -6.46
C ILE A 66 3.07 -5.06 -7.30
N ILE A 67 3.17 -3.87 -7.88
CA ILE A 67 4.41 -3.37 -8.49
C ILE A 67 4.64 -1.96 -7.97
N THR A 68 5.83 -1.70 -7.44
CA THR A 68 6.19 -0.41 -6.85
C THR A 68 7.30 0.24 -7.65
N PHE A 69 7.07 1.49 -8.08
CA PHE A 69 8.09 2.31 -8.76
C PHE A 69 8.53 3.42 -7.82
N ASP A 70 9.82 3.41 -7.49
CA ASP A 70 10.44 4.47 -6.71
C ASP A 70 10.89 5.58 -7.68
N LEU A 71 10.26 6.74 -7.60
CA LEU A 71 10.53 7.90 -8.45
C LEU A 71 11.33 8.97 -7.72
N GLY A 72 11.69 8.71 -6.46
CA GLY A 72 12.38 9.68 -5.63
C GLY A 72 13.88 9.64 -5.80
N ASP A 73 14.53 10.69 -5.27
CA ASP A 73 15.98 10.76 -5.17
C ASP A 73 16.41 10.00 -3.90
N LYS A 74 17.36 9.09 -4.06
CA LYS A 74 17.90 8.29 -2.94
C LYS A 74 18.50 9.14 -1.82
N LYS A 75 18.94 10.37 -2.14
CA LYS A 75 19.50 11.31 -1.16
C LYS A 75 18.44 12.07 -0.38
N SER A 76 17.21 12.10 -0.88
CA SER A 76 16.11 12.79 -0.24
C SER A 76 15.37 11.87 0.73
N LYS A 77 14.88 12.43 1.83
CA LYS A 77 13.98 11.72 2.75
C LYS A 77 12.53 11.76 2.27
N ASN A 78 12.24 12.53 1.23
CA ASN A 78 10.90 12.62 0.66
C ASN A 78 10.60 11.38 -0.16
N ILE A 79 9.39 10.87 0.02
CA ILE A 79 8.92 9.67 -0.68
C ILE A 79 8.15 10.12 -1.92
N LEU A 80 8.58 9.61 -3.07
CA LEU A 80 7.96 9.88 -4.35
C LEU A 80 7.84 8.55 -5.09
N GLY A 81 6.63 8.13 -5.43
CA GLY A 81 6.47 6.85 -6.09
C GLY A 81 5.08 6.59 -6.63
N GLU A 82 4.98 5.53 -7.40
CA GLU A 82 3.72 4.99 -7.91
C GLU A 82 3.63 3.51 -7.58
N ILE A 83 2.46 3.10 -7.12
CA ILE A 83 2.21 1.72 -6.71
C ILE A 83 1.00 1.21 -7.47
N TYR A 84 1.19 0.11 -8.18
CA TYR A 84 0.15 -0.56 -8.97
C TYR A 84 -0.26 -1.84 -8.26
N ILE A 85 -1.53 -2.00 -8.00
CA ILE A 85 -2.08 -3.12 -7.22
C ILE A 85 -3.15 -3.84 -8.05
N SER A 86 -3.06 -5.18 -8.14
CA SER A 86 -4.13 -5.99 -8.69
C SER A 86 -5.20 -6.20 -7.64
N ARG A 87 -6.37 -5.60 -7.85
CA ARG A 87 -7.53 -5.79 -6.97
C ARG A 87 -7.95 -7.26 -6.93
N ASP A 88 -7.90 -7.94 -8.08
CA ASP A 88 -8.29 -9.36 -8.19
C ASP A 88 -7.37 -10.23 -7.34
N ARG A 89 -6.06 -9.97 -7.40
CA ARG A 89 -5.07 -10.75 -6.64
C ARG A 89 -5.18 -10.50 -5.15
N VAL A 90 -5.47 -9.27 -4.74
CA VAL A 90 -5.70 -8.94 -3.32
C VAL A 90 -6.90 -9.72 -2.80
N LYS A 91 -7.98 -9.78 -3.57
CA LYS A 91 -9.19 -10.51 -3.20
C LYS A 91 -8.90 -12.01 -3.06
N GLU A 92 -8.18 -12.58 -4.02
CA GLU A 92 -7.80 -13.99 -4.01
C GLU A 92 -6.87 -14.31 -2.83
N ASN A 93 -5.88 -13.46 -2.58
CA ASN A 93 -4.95 -13.63 -1.46
C ASN A 93 -5.65 -13.54 -0.11
N ALA A 94 -6.62 -12.65 0.04
CA ALA A 94 -7.41 -12.55 1.27
C ALA A 94 -8.13 -13.88 1.55
N THR A 95 -8.73 -14.49 0.55
CA THR A 95 -9.39 -15.79 0.68
C THR A 95 -8.37 -16.88 1.05
N THR A 96 -7.25 -16.91 0.35
CA THR A 96 -6.19 -17.92 0.56
C THR A 96 -5.62 -17.83 1.98
N PHE A 97 -5.40 -16.61 2.48
CA PHE A 97 -4.81 -16.41 3.82
C PHE A 97 -5.84 -16.40 4.95
N GLY A 98 -7.14 -16.48 4.62
CA GLY A 98 -8.18 -16.48 5.62
C GLY A 98 -8.33 -15.14 6.35
N VAL A 99 -8.07 -14.03 5.68
CA VAL A 99 -8.22 -12.68 6.22
C VAL A 99 -9.27 -11.91 5.43
N SER A 100 -9.74 -10.78 5.98
CA SER A 100 -10.70 -9.94 5.26
C SER A 100 -10.03 -9.26 4.06
N PHE A 101 -10.85 -8.88 3.07
CA PHE A 101 -10.36 -8.10 1.93
C PHE A 101 -9.75 -6.78 2.41
N GLU A 102 -10.39 -6.12 3.38
CA GLU A 102 -9.89 -4.87 3.96
C GLU A 102 -8.47 -5.06 4.54
N ASP A 103 -8.28 -6.08 5.37
CA ASP A 103 -6.98 -6.34 5.99
C ASP A 103 -5.89 -6.63 4.94
N GLU A 104 -6.21 -7.45 3.94
CA GLU A 104 -5.24 -7.74 2.87
C GLU A 104 -4.94 -6.49 2.04
N LEU A 105 -5.93 -5.67 1.73
CA LEU A 105 -5.74 -4.43 1.00
C LEU A 105 -4.82 -3.47 1.76
N ILE A 106 -5.07 -3.29 3.06
CA ILE A 106 -4.23 -2.43 3.90
C ILE A 106 -2.80 -2.97 3.97
N ARG A 107 -2.65 -4.30 4.09
CA ARG A 107 -1.32 -4.93 4.10
C ARG A 107 -0.55 -4.62 2.81
N VAL A 108 -1.19 -4.78 1.66
CA VAL A 108 -0.56 -4.55 0.35
C VAL A 108 -0.25 -3.07 0.13
N ILE A 109 -1.18 -2.19 0.48
CA ILE A 109 -0.99 -0.74 0.39
C ILE A 109 0.22 -0.32 1.24
N SER A 110 0.30 -0.82 2.48
CA SER A 110 1.41 -0.53 3.38
C SER A 110 2.72 -1.11 2.88
N HIS A 111 2.68 -2.32 2.34
CA HIS A 111 3.85 -3.01 1.78
C HIS A 111 4.55 -2.16 0.72
N GLY A 112 3.78 -1.55 -0.18
CA GLY A 112 4.33 -0.66 -1.20
C GLY A 112 5.04 0.55 -0.61
N LEU A 113 4.44 1.19 0.38
CA LEU A 113 5.08 2.31 1.07
C LEU A 113 6.36 1.86 1.77
N LEU A 114 6.33 0.71 2.44
CA LEU A 114 7.50 0.18 3.14
C LEU A 114 8.66 -0.09 2.18
N HIS A 115 8.40 -0.59 0.98
CA HIS A 115 9.43 -0.72 -0.06
C HIS A 115 10.05 0.63 -0.40
N LEU A 116 9.23 1.67 -0.57
CA LEU A 116 9.73 3.02 -0.85
C LEU A 116 10.53 3.60 0.31
N MET A 117 10.31 3.09 1.52
CA MET A 117 11.06 3.47 2.71
C MET A 117 12.35 2.64 2.89
N GLY A 118 12.62 1.71 1.98
CA GLY A 118 13.85 0.94 1.98
C GLY A 118 13.75 -0.48 2.52
N TYR A 119 12.57 -0.92 2.95
CA TYR A 119 12.39 -2.30 3.40
C TYR A 119 12.40 -3.25 2.20
N LYS A 120 13.05 -4.39 2.36
CA LYS A 120 13.17 -5.43 1.33
C LYS A 120 12.40 -6.67 1.75
N ASP A 121 12.18 -7.61 0.83
CA ASP A 121 11.42 -8.82 1.14
C ASP A 121 11.95 -10.09 0.46
N LYS A 122 13.12 -10.04 -0.17
CA LYS A 122 13.63 -11.17 -0.94
C LYS A 122 14.33 -12.23 -0.09
N SER A 123 15.14 -11.83 0.91
CA SER A 123 15.77 -12.78 1.82
C SER A 123 14.79 -13.19 2.92
N THR A 124 15.03 -14.32 3.57
CA THR A 124 14.21 -14.79 4.69
C THR A 124 14.18 -13.75 5.82
N LYS A 125 15.33 -13.17 6.13
CA LYS A 125 15.45 -12.12 7.16
C LYS A 125 14.67 -10.88 6.77
N ASP A 126 14.83 -10.40 5.55
CA ASP A 126 14.15 -9.21 5.06
C ASP A 126 12.64 -9.42 5.01
N ALA A 127 12.20 -10.59 4.56
CA ALA A 127 10.77 -10.94 4.53
C ALA A 127 10.16 -10.93 5.93
N SER A 128 10.90 -11.41 6.92
CA SER A 128 10.46 -11.41 8.33
C SER A 128 10.31 -9.98 8.86
N ILE A 129 11.28 -9.13 8.57
CA ILE A 129 11.24 -7.71 8.98
C ILE A 129 10.08 -7.00 8.28
N MET A 130 9.89 -7.24 6.98
CA MET A 130 8.79 -6.67 6.22
C MET A 130 7.44 -7.07 6.85
N ARG A 131 7.28 -8.33 7.20
CA ARG A 131 6.05 -8.82 7.84
C ARG A 131 5.78 -8.13 9.18
N GLU A 132 6.81 -7.94 10.00
CA GLU A 132 6.67 -7.19 11.25
C GLU A 132 6.19 -5.76 11.00
N GLN A 133 6.74 -5.10 9.99
CA GLN A 133 6.32 -3.74 9.65
C GLN A 133 4.90 -3.70 9.10
N GLU A 134 4.52 -4.67 8.30
CA GLU A 134 3.13 -4.80 7.82
C GLU A 134 2.16 -4.97 8.98
N GLU A 135 2.51 -5.80 9.97
CA GLU A 135 1.67 -6.01 11.17
C GLU A 135 1.53 -4.73 11.99
N ARG A 136 2.59 -3.93 12.10
CA ARG A 136 2.51 -2.62 12.75
C ARG A 136 1.56 -1.69 12.02
N CYS A 137 1.61 -1.68 10.70
CA CYS A 137 0.68 -0.88 9.89
C CYS A 137 -0.76 -1.34 10.09
N LEU A 138 -1.02 -2.64 10.14
CA LEU A 138 -2.36 -3.18 10.38
C LEU A 138 -2.87 -2.80 11.78
N SER A 139 -2.01 -2.87 12.79
CA SER A 139 -2.37 -2.44 14.15
C SER A 139 -2.75 -0.97 14.19
N LEU A 140 -1.96 -0.13 13.53
CA LEU A 140 -2.23 1.30 13.44
C LEU A 140 -3.52 1.57 12.66
N TRP A 141 -3.78 0.82 11.59
CA TRP A 141 -5.03 0.91 10.84
C TRP A 141 -6.24 0.61 11.71
N ARG A 142 -6.18 -0.45 12.49
CA ARG A 142 -7.27 -0.82 13.40
C ARG A 142 -7.54 0.27 14.42
N GLU A 143 -6.49 0.89 14.95
CA GLU A 143 -6.60 2.00 15.88
C GLU A 143 -7.26 3.21 15.22
N ILE A 144 -6.80 3.62 14.06
CA ILE A 144 -7.34 4.76 13.30
C ILE A 144 -8.80 4.52 12.92
N SER A 145 -9.12 3.35 12.38
CA SER A 145 -10.47 3.02 11.93
C SER A 145 -11.44 2.82 13.09
N SER A 146 -10.97 2.32 14.22
CA SER A 146 -11.78 2.16 15.43
C SER A 146 -12.25 3.50 15.99
N VAL A 147 -11.34 4.47 16.11
CA VAL A 147 -11.68 5.83 16.57
C VAL A 147 -12.73 6.46 15.66
N SER A 148 -12.59 6.28 14.36
CA SER A 148 -13.54 6.81 13.39
C SER A 148 -14.91 6.14 13.51
N ARG A 149 -14.96 4.84 13.82
CA ARG A 149 -16.23 4.12 14.06
C ARG A 149 -16.93 4.59 15.33
N GLU A 150 -16.17 4.82 16.39
CA GLU A 150 -16.70 5.35 17.65
C GLU A 150 -17.34 6.72 17.45
N THR A 151 -16.73 7.58 16.66
CA THR A 151 -17.23 8.90 16.35
C THR A 151 -18.61 8.86 15.65
N ILE A 152 -18.88 7.79 14.90
CA ILE A 152 -20.14 7.61 14.16
C ILE A 152 -21.27 7.19 15.08
N ILE A 153 -20.99 6.52 16.18
CA ILE A 153 -22.01 6.01 17.12
C ILE A 153 -22.63 7.16 17.93
N PHE A 154 -21.94 8.25 18.04
CA PHE A 154 -22.42 9.43 18.74
C PHE A 154 -22.97 10.48 17.77
#